data_ed02bdaa9299ad87770b5fe05c029e3d
#
_entry.id   ed02bdaa9299ad87770b5fe05c029e3d
#
_cell.length_a   1.000
_cell.length_b   1.000
_cell.length_c   1.000
_cell.angle_alpha   90.00
_cell.angle_beta   90.00
_cell.angle_gamma   90.00
#
_symmetry.space_group_name_H-M   'P 1'
#
loop_
_entity.id
_entity.type
_entity.pdbx_description
1 polymer ?
#
loop_
_entity_poly.entity_id
_entity_poly.type
_entity_poly.pdbx_seq_one_letter_code
_entity_poly.pdbx_strand_id
1 'polypeptide(L)'
;MKKLCILFILFFIPVTIFAGPFGLRMGMNLEELAEACTEEPEYIADDRYYIQPKKSHPLFDGYVVWVSEANGLYYIKGISREIKTTDYGTEVKQEFSKLLSPLEKKYGKFKKIDKLSEDTLWKDSGDWMRAIADGARIYEAHWESTEENVETFEGLISIAIGIKTRATYINNEAYIWIEYGFLNAIDGFNNLDDVL
;
A
#
# COMPACT_ATOMS: atom_id res chain seq x y z
N MET A 1 -18.95 -20.45 -60.45
CA MET A 1 -19.33 -19.77 -59.20
C MET A 1 -18.22 -20.03 -58.19
N LYS A 2 -17.34 -19.04 -57.94
CA LYS A 2 -16.25 -19.17 -56.98
C LYS A 2 -16.78 -18.74 -55.61
N LYS A 3 -16.80 -19.67 -54.63
CA LYS A 3 -17.16 -19.38 -53.26
C LYS A 3 -15.96 -18.71 -52.56
N LEU A 4 -16.09 -17.43 -52.23
CA LEU A 4 -15.11 -16.66 -51.48
C LEU A 4 -15.29 -16.99 -49.97
N CYS A 5 -14.41 -17.81 -49.39
CA CYS A 5 -14.34 -18.04 -47.96
C CYS A 5 -13.63 -16.85 -47.31
N ILE A 6 -14.36 -15.97 -46.66
CA ILE A 6 -13.80 -14.92 -45.82
C ILE A 6 -13.37 -15.55 -44.49
N LEU A 7 -12.06 -15.72 -44.30
CA LEU A 7 -11.47 -16.17 -43.03
C LEU A 7 -11.44 -15.00 -42.08
N PHE A 8 -12.36 -15.01 -41.08
CA PHE A 8 -12.38 -14.01 -40.01
C PHE A 8 -11.27 -14.35 -39.02
N ILE A 9 -10.11 -13.71 -39.15
CA ILE A 9 -9.02 -13.81 -38.17
C ILE A 9 -9.40 -12.95 -36.97
N LEU A 10 -9.89 -13.60 -35.88
CA LEU A 10 -10.06 -12.95 -34.60
C LEU A 10 -8.66 -12.59 -34.05
N PHE A 11 -8.30 -11.33 -34.12
CA PHE A 11 -7.11 -10.80 -33.47
C PHE A 11 -7.35 -10.82 -31.96
N PHE A 12 -6.88 -11.84 -31.28
CA PHE A 12 -6.78 -11.88 -29.83
C PHE A 12 -5.68 -10.88 -29.42
N ILE A 13 -6.05 -9.64 -29.12
CA ILE A 13 -5.14 -8.68 -28.49
C ILE A 13 -4.99 -9.17 -27.04
N PRO A 14 -3.80 -9.61 -26.60
CA PRO A 14 -3.60 -9.91 -25.19
C PRO A 14 -3.76 -8.60 -24.42
N VAL A 15 -4.85 -8.47 -23.69
CA VAL A 15 -4.98 -7.43 -22.67
C VAL A 15 -3.96 -7.80 -21.61
N THR A 16 -2.83 -7.10 -21.61
CA THR A 16 -1.87 -7.16 -20.50
C THR A 16 -2.57 -6.57 -19.27
N ILE A 17 -3.17 -7.44 -18.48
CA ILE A 17 -3.72 -7.07 -17.18
C ILE A 17 -2.51 -6.82 -16.29
N PHE A 18 -2.13 -5.57 -16.14
CA PHE A 18 -1.11 -5.17 -15.16
C PHE A 18 -1.63 -5.55 -13.76
N ALA A 19 -0.96 -6.50 -13.14
CA ALA A 19 -1.24 -6.87 -11.77
C ALA A 19 -0.58 -5.82 -10.86
N GLY A 20 -1.38 -4.94 -10.29
CA GLY A 20 -0.94 -3.96 -9.30
C GLY A 20 -0.44 -4.59 -8.00
N PRO A 21 -0.26 -3.80 -6.93
CA PRO A 21 0.20 -4.29 -5.63
C PRO A 21 -0.66 -5.46 -5.13
N PHE A 22 -0.01 -6.52 -4.67
CA PHE A 22 -0.66 -7.73 -4.15
C PHE A 22 -1.62 -8.43 -5.15
N GLY A 23 -1.46 -8.15 -6.46
CA GLY A 23 -2.33 -8.68 -7.51
C GLY A 23 -3.68 -7.98 -7.63
N LEU A 24 -3.85 -6.84 -6.97
CA LEU A 24 -5.05 -6.02 -7.00
C LEU A 24 -4.91 -4.91 -8.06
N ARG A 25 -6.03 -4.44 -8.61
CA ARG A 25 -6.08 -3.43 -9.68
C ARG A 25 -6.99 -2.28 -9.29
N MET A 26 -6.66 -1.09 -9.74
CA MET A 26 -7.55 0.06 -9.67
C MET A 26 -8.95 -0.28 -10.20
N GLY A 27 -9.98 0.18 -9.51
CA GLY A 27 -11.37 0.07 -9.96
C GLY A 27 -12.02 -1.31 -9.81
N MET A 28 -11.33 -2.31 -9.20
CA MET A 28 -11.97 -3.60 -8.88
C MET A 28 -13.22 -3.39 -8.01
N ASN A 29 -14.33 -3.99 -8.41
CA ASN A 29 -15.51 -4.09 -7.56
C ASN A 29 -15.34 -5.19 -6.51
N LEU A 30 -16.31 -5.34 -5.59
CA LEU A 30 -16.23 -6.33 -4.51
C LEU A 30 -16.20 -7.78 -4.99
N GLU A 31 -16.87 -8.10 -6.10
CA GLU A 31 -16.88 -9.44 -6.68
C GLU A 31 -15.50 -9.79 -7.26
N GLU A 32 -14.92 -8.90 -8.05
CA GLU A 32 -13.56 -9.05 -8.59
C GLU A 32 -12.51 -9.11 -7.46
N LEU A 33 -12.72 -8.35 -6.38
CA LEU A 33 -11.87 -8.35 -5.21
C LEU A 33 -11.94 -9.70 -4.48
N ALA A 34 -13.14 -10.27 -4.28
CA ALA A 34 -13.34 -11.59 -3.69
C ALA A 34 -12.62 -12.67 -4.50
N GLU A 35 -12.70 -12.61 -5.84
CA GLU A 35 -11.95 -13.52 -6.72
C GLU A 35 -10.42 -13.41 -6.56
N ALA A 36 -9.90 -12.23 -6.21
CA ALA A 36 -8.47 -12.01 -6.00
C ALA A 36 -7.98 -12.41 -4.58
N CYS A 37 -8.90 -12.70 -3.66
CA CYS A 37 -8.64 -13.03 -2.27
C CYS A 37 -8.78 -14.53 -1.98
N THR A 38 -8.22 -14.99 -0.87
CA THR A 38 -8.39 -16.37 -0.36
C THR A 38 -9.65 -16.53 0.47
N GLU A 39 -10.19 -15.44 0.98
CA GLU A 39 -11.39 -15.36 1.81
C GLU A 39 -12.24 -14.18 1.31
N GLU A 40 -13.55 -14.20 1.61
CA GLU A 40 -14.45 -13.10 1.28
C GLU A 40 -14.00 -11.80 1.98
N PRO A 41 -14.05 -10.64 1.30
CA PRO A 41 -13.77 -9.35 1.90
C PRO A 41 -14.68 -9.06 3.09
N GLU A 42 -14.09 -8.79 4.26
CA GLU A 42 -14.83 -8.47 5.48
C GLU A 42 -15.02 -6.95 5.59
N TYR A 43 -16.27 -6.51 5.64
CA TYR A 43 -16.60 -5.08 5.80
C TYR A 43 -16.19 -4.57 7.20
N ILE A 44 -15.47 -3.44 7.23
CA ILE A 44 -15.04 -2.78 8.47
C ILE A 44 -15.94 -1.57 8.78
N ALA A 45 -15.88 -0.57 7.93
CA ALA A 45 -16.65 0.67 8.04
C ALA A 45 -16.44 1.51 6.77
N ASP A 46 -17.41 2.35 6.41
CA ASP A 46 -17.39 3.20 5.22
C ASP A 46 -17.07 2.35 3.97
N ASP A 47 -16.09 2.74 3.16
CA ASP A 47 -15.62 1.97 2.00
C ASP A 47 -14.53 0.94 2.32
N ARG A 48 -14.27 0.64 3.61
CA ARG A 48 -13.14 -0.19 4.06
C ARG A 48 -13.50 -1.64 4.24
N TYR A 49 -12.62 -2.49 3.71
CA TYR A 49 -12.73 -3.94 3.82
C TYR A 49 -11.40 -4.54 4.24
N TYR A 50 -11.42 -5.50 5.16
CA TYR A 50 -10.29 -6.38 5.45
C TYR A 50 -10.28 -7.50 4.43
N ILE A 51 -9.08 -7.85 3.92
CA ILE A 51 -8.92 -8.86 2.88
C ILE A 51 -7.67 -9.72 3.12
N GLN A 52 -7.64 -10.88 2.45
CA GLN A 52 -6.47 -11.75 2.34
C GLN A 52 -6.15 -11.99 0.86
N PRO A 53 -5.28 -11.19 0.23
CA PRO A 53 -4.95 -11.35 -1.17
C PRO A 53 -4.25 -12.68 -1.46
N LYS A 54 -4.59 -13.35 -2.56
CA LYS A 54 -3.89 -14.57 -3.03
C LYS A 54 -2.40 -14.33 -3.28
N LYS A 55 -2.02 -13.11 -3.66
CA LYS A 55 -0.63 -12.67 -3.86
C LYS A 55 -0.14 -11.81 -2.70
N SER A 56 -0.19 -12.34 -1.48
CA SER A 56 0.32 -11.66 -0.29
C SER A 56 1.86 -11.66 -0.24
N HIS A 57 2.42 -10.64 0.43
CA HIS A 57 3.85 -10.60 0.74
C HIS A 57 4.10 -11.23 2.12
N PRO A 58 5.14 -12.07 2.32
CA PRO A 58 5.34 -12.83 3.57
C PRO A 58 5.49 -11.99 4.84
N LEU A 59 5.83 -10.71 4.73
CA LEU A 59 5.94 -9.81 5.87
C LEU A 59 4.58 -9.28 6.35
N PHE A 60 3.61 -9.16 5.44
CA PHE A 60 2.31 -8.56 5.74
C PHE A 60 1.28 -9.65 6.03
N ASP A 61 0.55 -9.49 7.13
CA ASP A 61 -0.51 -10.40 7.57
C ASP A 61 -1.88 -9.72 7.67
N GLY A 62 -1.92 -8.38 7.54
CA GLY A 62 -3.15 -7.60 7.49
C GLY A 62 -3.22 -6.74 6.23
N TYR A 63 -4.36 -6.76 5.54
CA TYR A 63 -4.62 -5.89 4.40
C TYR A 63 -5.98 -5.23 4.53
N VAL A 64 -6.00 -3.91 4.39
CA VAL A 64 -7.23 -3.12 4.34
C VAL A 64 -7.28 -2.42 3.00
N VAL A 65 -8.44 -2.45 2.37
CA VAL A 65 -8.68 -1.80 1.08
C VAL A 65 -9.87 -0.86 1.17
N TRP A 66 -9.89 0.15 0.31
CA TRP A 66 -11.02 1.07 0.15
C TRP A 66 -11.65 0.82 -1.20
N VAL A 67 -12.94 0.46 -1.18
CA VAL A 67 -13.73 0.09 -2.37
C VAL A 67 -15.09 0.78 -2.29
N SER A 68 -15.35 1.75 -3.15
CA SER A 68 -16.66 2.40 -3.26
C SER A 68 -17.45 1.88 -4.46
N GLU A 69 -18.77 2.04 -4.43
CA GLU A 69 -19.63 1.72 -5.58
C GLU A 69 -19.27 2.53 -6.82
N ALA A 70 -18.89 3.81 -6.64
CA ALA A 70 -18.60 4.73 -7.74
C ALA A 70 -17.23 4.48 -8.37
N ASN A 71 -16.21 4.16 -7.55
CA ASN A 71 -14.81 4.15 -7.99
C ASN A 71 -14.20 2.74 -8.01
N GLY A 72 -14.88 1.73 -7.43
CA GLY A 72 -14.25 0.44 -7.15
C GLY A 72 -13.08 0.59 -6.17
N LEU A 73 -12.08 -0.27 -6.27
CA LEU A 73 -10.86 -0.23 -5.46
C LEU A 73 -10.03 1.03 -5.79
N TYR A 74 -9.78 1.87 -4.77
CA TYR A 74 -9.01 3.11 -4.93
C TYR A 74 -7.83 3.27 -3.97
N TYR A 75 -7.74 2.44 -2.91
CA TYR A 75 -6.65 2.50 -1.95
C TYR A 75 -6.36 1.13 -1.32
N ILE A 76 -5.09 0.85 -1.06
CA ILE A 76 -4.64 -0.39 -0.41
C ILE A 76 -3.70 -0.03 0.73
N LYS A 77 -3.89 -0.66 1.88
CA LYS A 77 -2.99 -0.62 3.02
C LYS A 77 -2.60 -2.01 3.45
N GLY A 78 -1.30 -2.30 3.44
CA GLY A 78 -0.72 -3.51 4.04
C GLY A 78 -0.14 -3.20 5.42
N ILE A 79 -0.32 -4.11 6.36
CA ILE A 79 0.18 -4.01 7.74
C ILE A 79 0.99 -5.27 8.03
N SER A 80 2.27 -5.11 8.41
CA SER A 80 3.11 -6.25 8.73
C SER A 80 2.72 -6.90 10.06
N ARG A 81 3.14 -8.15 10.23
CA ARG A 81 3.23 -8.72 11.58
C ARG A 81 4.08 -7.84 12.48
N GLU A 82 3.90 -8.00 13.78
CA GLU A 82 4.74 -7.35 14.79
C GLU A 82 6.19 -7.84 14.68
N ILE A 83 7.11 -6.88 14.79
CA ILE A 83 8.55 -7.08 14.73
C ILE A 83 9.11 -6.67 16.08
N LYS A 84 9.67 -7.64 16.82
CA LYS A 84 10.43 -7.36 18.03
C LYS A 84 11.73 -6.67 17.64
N THR A 85 12.06 -5.60 18.36
CA THR A 85 13.22 -4.77 18.04
C THR A 85 13.89 -4.25 19.30
N THR A 86 15.06 -3.64 19.17
CA THR A 86 15.75 -2.94 20.26
C THR A 86 15.17 -1.54 20.46
N ASP A 87 15.55 -0.85 21.54
CA ASP A 87 15.21 0.56 21.77
C ASP A 87 15.66 1.48 20.60
N TYR A 88 16.69 1.05 19.86
CA TYR A 88 17.20 1.71 18.67
C TYR A 88 16.39 1.43 17.39
N GLY A 89 15.43 0.51 17.43
CA GLY A 89 14.64 0.09 16.27
C GLY A 89 15.44 -0.71 15.23
N THR A 90 16.50 -1.42 15.64
CA THR A 90 17.46 -2.03 14.71
C THR A 90 16.79 -3.02 13.77
N GLU A 91 16.01 -3.96 14.29
CA GLU A 91 15.40 -5.06 13.53
C GLU A 91 14.31 -4.53 12.59
N VAL A 92 13.45 -3.63 13.08
CA VAL A 92 12.38 -3.06 12.25
C VAL A 92 12.95 -2.18 11.13
N LYS A 93 14.03 -1.44 11.37
CA LYS A 93 14.74 -0.67 10.33
C LYS A 93 15.36 -1.58 9.27
N GLN A 94 15.87 -2.76 9.66
CA GLN A 94 16.40 -3.74 8.72
C GLN A 94 15.31 -4.30 7.82
N GLU A 95 14.15 -4.70 8.38
CA GLU A 95 13.01 -5.18 7.59
C GLU A 95 12.47 -4.08 6.68
N PHE A 96 12.36 -2.85 7.18
CA PHE A 96 12.00 -1.68 6.39
C PHE A 96 12.94 -1.48 5.19
N SER A 97 14.26 -1.55 5.42
CA SER A 97 15.25 -1.38 4.36
C SER A 97 15.18 -2.47 3.29
N LYS A 98 14.83 -3.71 3.66
CA LYS A 98 14.63 -4.81 2.70
C LYS A 98 13.45 -4.55 1.76
N LEU A 99 12.43 -3.83 2.20
CA LEU A 99 11.27 -3.44 1.37
C LEU A 99 11.61 -2.27 0.44
N LEU A 100 12.49 -1.36 0.84
CA LEU A 100 12.83 -0.19 0.01
C LEU A 100 13.47 -0.58 -1.32
N SER A 101 14.41 -1.53 -1.31
CA SER A 101 15.17 -1.90 -2.51
C SER A 101 14.29 -2.39 -3.69
N PRO A 102 13.35 -3.33 -3.50
CA PRO A 102 12.46 -3.73 -4.59
C PRO A 102 11.49 -2.63 -5.02
N LEU A 103 11.02 -1.77 -4.09
CA LEU A 103 10.17 -0.63 -4.40
C LEU A 103 10.93 0.41 -5.22
N GLU A 104 12.17 0.75 -4.82
CA GLU A 104 13.02 1.68 -5.57
C GLU A 104 13.35 1.15 -6.97
N LYS A 105 13.61 -0.15 -7.09
CA LYS A 105 13.83 -0.79 -8.41
C LYS A 105 12.62 -0.68 -9.32
N LYS A 106 11.40 -0.79 -8.77
CA LYS A 106 10.16 -0.74 -9.55
C LYS A 106 9.69 0.69 -9.83
N TYR A 107 9.70 1.55 -8.80
CA TYR A 107 9.05 2.87 -8.87
C TYR A 107 10.04 4.05 -8.90
N GLY A 108 11.34 3.78 -8.88
CA GLY A 108 12.37 4.82 -8.89
C GLY A 108 12.71 5.34 -7.51
N LYS A 109 13.39 6.48 -7.46
CA LYS A 109 13.87 7.10 -6.22
C LYS A 109 12.71 7.53 -5.33
N PHE A 110 12.89 7.39 -4.02
CA PHE A 110 11.94 7.80 -2.99
C PHE A 110 12.43 9.01 -2.20
N LYS A 111 11.50 9.74 -1.61
CA LYS A 111 11.76 10.76 -0.61
C LYS A 111 11.75 10.11 0.77
N LYS A 112 12.92 10.04 1.42
CA LYS A 112 13.01 9.57 2.80
C LYS A 112 12.61 10.66 3.76
N ILE A 113 11.79 10.31 4.76
CA ILE A 113 11.40 11.15 5.88
C ILE A 113 11.91 10.47 7.16
N ASP A 114 12.82 11.12 7.86
CA ASP A 114 13.27 10.75 9.21
C ASP A 114 13.27 12.05 10.02
N LYS A 115 12.12 12.38 10.58
CA LYS A 115 11.88 13.67 11.25
C LYS A 115 11.58 13.44 12.72
N LEU A 116 12.34 14.09 13.59
CA LEU A 116 12.10 14.16 15.03
C LEU A 116 11.50 15.54 15.37
N SER A 117 10.46 15.57 16.21
CA SER A 117 9.89 16.81 16.75
C SER A 117 10.92 17.54 17.63
N GLU A 118 11.02 18.86 17.48
CA GLU A 118 11.98 19.69 18.24
C GLU A 118 11.63 19.71 19.73
N ASP A 119 10.35 19.64 20.09
CA ASP A 119 9.85 19.74 21.47
C ASP A 119 9.80 18.38 22.20
N THR A 120 10.28 17.30 21.58
CA THR A 120 10.24 15.99 22.20
C THR A 120 11.30 15.83 23.31
N LEU A 121 10.99 14.99 24.29
CA LEU A 121 11.92 14.53 25.32
C LEU A 121 12.82 13.38 24.81
N TRP A 122 12.41 12.70 23.73
CA TRP A 122 13.04 11.47 23.20
C TRP A 122 14.11 11.80 22.16
N LYS A 123 15.21 12.43 22.59
CA LYS A 123 16.28 12.92 21.67
C LYS A 123 17.46 11.98 21.53
N ASP A 124 17.65 11.10 22.48
CA ASP A 124 18.77 10.16 22.46
C ASP A 124 18.53 9.01 21.47
N SER A 125 19.60 8.44 20.96
CA SER A 125 19.52 7.31 20.02
C SER A 125 18.82 6.08 20.62
N GLY A 126 18.95 5.85 21.92
CA GLY A 126 18.25 4.80 22.67
C GLY A 126 16.77 5.08 22.90
N ASP A 127 16.28 6.28 22.58
CA ASP A 127 14.87 6.64 22.68
C ASP A 127 14.14 6.53 21.33
N TRP A 128 14.78 5.97 20.31
CA TRP A 128 14.23 5.95 18.96
C TRP A 128 12.84 5.32 18.91
N MET A 129 12.68 4.16 19.52
CA MET A 129 11.38 3.46 19.57
C MET A 129 10.33 4.22 20.39
N ARG A 130 10.74 4.89 21.48
CA ARG A 130 9.85 5.75 22.27
C ARG A 130 9.38 6.95 21.46
N ALA A 131 10.27 7.57 20.70
CA ALA A 131 9.93 8.69 19.82
C ALA A 131 8.92 8.27 18.73
N ILE A 132 9.05 7.05 18.16
CA ILE A 132 8.05 6.49 17.23
C ILE A 132 6.72 6.25 17.94
N ALA A 133 6.74 5.65 19.13
CA ALA A 133 5.53 5.32 19.90
C ALA A 133 4.74 6.57 20.32
N ASP A 134 5.45 7.62 20.68
CA ASP A 134 4.87 8.91 21.08
C ASP A 134 4.43 9.77 19.87
N GLY A 135 4.66 9.31 18.65
CA GLY A 135 4.40 10.08 17.43
C GLY A 135 5.36 11.28 17.24
N ALA A 136 6.36 11.40 18.10
CA ALA A 136 7.38 12.46 18.03
C ALA A 136 8.39 12.22 16.90
N ARG A 137 8.51 10.99 16.40
CA ARG A 137 9.35 10.65 15.26
C ARG A 137 8.54 10.02 14.14
N ILE A 138 8.74 10.54 12.93
CA ILE A 138 8.23 9.99 11.68
C ILE A 138 9.39 9.33 10.96
N TYR A 139 9.23 8.06 10.54
CA TYR A 139 10.21 7.33 9.76
C TYR A 139 9.53 6.62 8.59
N GLU A 140 9.65 7.23 7.41
CA GLU A 140 8.86 6.88 6.23
C GLU A 140 9.68 7.01 4.94
N ALA A 141 9.18 6.41 3.86
CA ALA A 141 9.63 6.64 2.50
C ALA A 141 8.42 6.79 1.58
N HIS A 142 8.48 7.77 0.68
CA HIS A 142 7.38 8.16 -0.19
C HIS A 142 7.82 8.16 -1.65
N TRP A 143 6.93 7.68 -2.53
CA TRP A 143 7.02 7.79 -3.98
C TRP A 143 5.76 8.49 -4.49
N GLU A 144 5.93 9.36 -5.45
CA GLU A 144 4.85 10.09 -6.10
C GLU A 144 4.95 9.89 -7.61
N SER A 145 3.80 9.70 -8.24
CA SER A 145 3.72 9.68 -9.69
C SER A 145 3.89 11.09 -10.23
N THR A 146 4.67 11.20 -11.29
CA THR A 146 4.91 12.42 -12.05
C THR A 146 4.68 12.16 -13.53
N GLU A 147 4.63 13.18 -14.36
CA GLU A 147 4.53 13.04 -15.82
C GLU A 147 5.66 12.17 -16.40
N GLU A 148 6.84 12.18 -15.77
CA GLU A 148 8.02 11.43 -16.23
C GLU A 148 7.98 9.94 -15.90
N ASN A 149 7.25 9.53 -14.84
CA ASN A 149 7.25 8.15 -14.33
C ASN A 149 5.87 7.47 -14.29
N VAL A 150 4.83 8.13 -14.78
CA VAL A 150 3.43 7.67 -14.70
C VAL A 150 3.22 6.25 -15.25
N GLU A 151 3.92 5.87 -16.31
CA GLU A 151 3.85 4.52 -16.88
C GLU A 151 4.34 3.44 -15.91
N THR A 152 5.39 3.76 -15.14
CA THR A 152 5.97 2.85 -14.13
C THR A 152 5.04 2.65 -12.93
N PHE A 153 4.21 3.66 -12.63
CA PHE A 153 3.27 3.63 -11.52
C PHE A 153 1.99 2.82 -11.80
N GLU A 154 1.70 2.47 -13.07
CA GLU A 154 0.61 1.54 -13.44
C GLU A 154 -0.75 1.93 -12.83
N GLY A 155 -1.09 3.22 -12.85
CA GLY A 155 -2.32 3.78 -12.29
C GLY A 155 -2.26 4.15 -10.81
N LEU A 156 -1.11 3.97 -10.15
CA LEU A 156 -0.86 4.54 -8.82
C LEU A 156 -0.49 6.02 -8.94
N ILE A 157 -0.86 6.82 -7.94
CA ILE A 157 -0.41 8.20 -7.78
C ILE A 157 0.59 8.36 -6.64
N SER A 158 0.50 7.48 -5.63
CA SER A 158 1.37 7.55 -4.46
C SER A 158 1.64 6.18 -3.87
N ILE A 159 2.82 6.04 -3.29
CA ILE A 159 3.20 4.90 -2.45
C ILE A 159 3.86 5.47 -1.21
N ALA A 160 3.47 4.98 -0.05
CA ALA A 160 4.11 5.34 1.21
C ALA A 160 4.38 4.07 2.03
N ILE A 161 5.49 4.05 2.73
CA ILE A 161 5.85 2.99 3.67
C ILE A 161 6.41 3.63 4.93
N GLY A 162 6.07 3.11 6.09
CA GLY A 162 6.53 3.68 7.36
C GLY A 162 6.55 2.68 8.50
N ILE A 163 7.14 3.11 9.60
CA ILE A 163 7.24 2.34 10.84
C ILE A 163 6.32 2.98 11.89
N LYS A 164 5.51 2.15 12.56
CA LYS A 164 4.68 2.54 13.70
C LYS A 164 4.76 1.49 14.81
N THR A 165 4.32 1.87 15.99
CA THR A 165 4.03 0.96 17.10
C THR A 165 2.52 0.85 17.31
N ARG A 166 2.05 -0.20 17.98
CA ARG A 166 0.69 -0.19 18.53
C ARG A 166 0.61 0.77 19.74
N ALA A 167 -0.61 1.17 20.11
CA ALA A 167 -0.87 2.23 21.07
C ALA A 167 -0.25 2.03 22.48
N THR A 168 0.15 0.82 22.82
CA THR A 168 0.87 0.51 24.06
C THR A 168 2.29 0.08 23.75
N TYR A 169 3.21 1.01 23.82
CA TYR A 169 4.65 0.74 23.78
C TYR A 169 5.10 0.08 25.09
N ILE A 170 4.98 -1.25 25.19
CA ILE A 170 5.41 -1.97 26.40
C ILE A 170 6.58 -2.92 26.11
N ASN A 171 6.79 -3.37 24.85
CA ASN A 171 7.63 -4.53 24.56
C ASN A 171 8.64 -4.34 23.40
N ASN A 172 8.99 -3.12 23.03
CA ASN A 172 9.84 -2.88 21.85
C ASN A 172 9.35 -3.64 20.60
N GLU A 173 8.05 -3.52 20.31
CA GLU A 173 7.41 -4.10 19.15
C GLU A 173 6.96 -2.99 18.21
N ALA A 174 7.23 -3.17 16.92
CA ALA A 174 6.83 -2.26 15.87
C ALA A 174 6.22 -3.03 14.70
N TYR A 175 5.53 -2.33 13.84
CA TYR A 175 5.08 -2.86 12.56
C TYR A 175 5.42 -1.90 11.43
N ILE A 176 5.51 -2.44 10.23
CA ILE A 176 5.67 -1.68 9.01
C ILE A 176 4.30 -1.64 8.33
N TRP A 177 3.90 -0.45 7.93
CA TRP A 177 2.74 -0.27 7.06
C TRP A 177 3.20 0.14 5.67
N ILE A 178 2.44 -0.23 4.63
CA ILE A 178 2.62 0.21 3.26
C ILE A 178 1.26 0.61 2.70
N GLU A 179 1.23 1.70 1.96
CA GLU A 179 0.01 2.26 1.37
C GLU A 179 0.22 2.52 -0.11
N TYR A 180 -0.81 2.25 -0.90
CA TYR A 180 -0.87 2.51 -2.33
C TYR A 180 -2.15 3.26 -2.65
N GLY A 181 -2.03 4.49 -3.13
CA GLY A 181 -3.13 5.29 -3.65
C GLY A 181 -3.21 5.15 -5.16
N PHE A 182 -4.37 4.78 -5.69
CA PHE A 182 -4.63 4.76 -7.12
C PHE A 182 -5.11 6.14 -7.62
N LEU A 183 -5.10 6.35 -8.93
CA LEU A 183 -5.51 7.61 -9.54
C LEU A 183 -6.97 7.99 -9.17
N ASN A 184 -7.85 7.02 -9.11
CA ASN A 184 -9.25 7.21 -8.70
C ASN A 184 -9.44 7.47 -7.19
N ALA A 185 -8.37 7.45 -6.38
CA ALA A 185 -8.42 7.82 -4.96
C ALA A 185 -8.77 9.30 -4.76
N ILE A 186 -8.41 10.17 -5.70
CA ILE A 186 -8.74 11.60 -5.64
C ILE A 186 -10.25 11.79 -5.57
N ASP A 187 -11.01 11.07 -6.42
CA ASP A 187 -12.47 11.13 -6.41
C ASP A 187 -13.07 10.37 -5.22
N GLY A 188 -12.44 9.27 -4.79
CA GLY A 188 -12.87 8.48 -3.66
C GLY A 188 -12.83 9.25 -2.33
N PHE A 189 -11.75 9.97 -2.07
CA PHE A 189 -11.63 10.76 -0.83
C PHE A 189 -12.47 12.05 -0.87
N ASN A 190 -12.62 12.70 -2.02
CA ASN A 190 -13.48 13.89 -2.15
C ASN A 190 -14.95 13.57 -1.85
N ASN A 191 -15.44 12.38 -2.22
CA ASN A 191 -16.80 11.96 -1.92
C ASN A 191 -17.05 11.71 -0.41
N LEU A 192 -16.02 11.45 0.38
CA LEU A 192 -16.12 11.32 1.84
C LEU A 192 -16.23 12.69 2.53
N ASP A 193 -15.57 13.72 2.00
CA ASP A 193 -15.61 15.08 2.54
C ASP A 193 -16.96 15.77 2.28
N ASP A 194 -17.68 15.40 1.22
CA ASP A 194 -19.01 15.94 0.89
C ASP A 194 -20.14 15.44 1.84
N VAL A 195 -19.84 14.49 2.74
CA VAL A 195 -20.79 13.90 3.71
C VAL A 195 -20.59 14.47 5.12
N LEU A 196 -19.57 15.27 5.36
CA LEU A 196 -19.25 15.92 6.64
C LEU A 196 -19.70 17.40 6.65
#